data_f129fbe718267085c950fd03b302e2c9
#
_entry.id   f129fbe718267085c950fd03b302e2c9
#
_cell.length_a   1.000
_cell.length_b   1.000
_cell.length_c   1.000
_cell.angle_alpha   90.00
_cell.angle_beta   90.00
_cell.angle_gamma   90.00
#
_symmetry.space_group_name_H-M   'P 1'
#
loop_
_entity.id
_entity.type
_entity.pdbx_description
1 polymer ?
#
loop_
_entity_poly.entity_id
_entity_poly.type
_entity_poly.pdbx_seq_one_letter_code
_entity_poly.pdbx_strand_id
1 'polypeptide(L)' 'MVTVYSKNNCVQCKMTKRFLDSNNVAYREINLDEQPEDIDQVKELGFSAAPVIQTPTEVFSGFQPGKLKQLA' A
#
# COMPACT_ATOMS: atom_id res chain seq x y z
N MET A 1 -0.90 -8.61 9.17
CA MET A 1 -1.61 -8.43 7.89
C MET A 1 -1.05 -7.22 7.13
N VAL A 2 -0.95 -7.34 5.83
CA VAL A 2 -0.48 -6.24 4.98
C VAL A 2 -1.63 -5.28 4.69
N THR A 3 -1.36 -3.98 4.81
CA THR A 3 -2.33 -2.94 4.46
C THR A 3 -1.76 -2.09 3.34
N VAL A 4 -2.54 -1.88 2.28
CA VAL A 4 -2.16 -1.02 1.15
C VAL A 4 -3.07 0.20 1.14
N TYR A 5 -2.47 1.37 1.34
CA TYR A 5 -3.17 2.65 1.21
C TYR A 5 -3.02 3.11 -0.23
N SER A 6 -4.13 3.23 -0.93
CA SER A 6 -4.15 3.54 -2.36
C SER A 6 -4.94 4.80 -2.68
N LYS A 7 -4.87 5.23 -3.94
CA LYS A 7 -5.68 6.33 -4.47
C LYS A 7 -6.20 5.96 -5.83
N ASN A 8 -7.23 6.68 -6.28
CA ASN A 8 -7.72 6.55 -7.64
C ASN A 8 -6.65 7.07 -8.63
N ASN A 9 -6.65 6.54 -9.85
CA ASN A 9 -5.74 6.98 -10.91
C ASN A 9 -4.27 6.89 -10.51
N CYS A 10 -3.92 5.84 -9.79
CA CYS A 10 -2.57 5.63 -9.28
C CYS A 10 -2.00 4.37 -9.92
N VAL A 11 -1.08 4.55 -10.88
CA VAL A 11 -0.46 3.43 -11.60
C VAL A 11 0.33 2.54 -10.64
N GLN A 12 1.13 3.14 -9.77
CA GLN A 12 1.94 2.36 -8.81
C GLN A 12 1.08 1.61 -7.81
N CYS A 13 -0.09 2.16 -7.45
CA CYS A 13 -1.03 1.45 -6.60
C CYS A 13 -1.56 0.18 -7.30
N LYS A 14 -1.89 0.32 -8.57
CA LYS A 14 -2.36 -0.82 -9.36
C LYS A 14 -1.28 -1.88 -9.49
N MET A 15 -0.05 -1.46 -9.76
CA MET A 15 1.09 -2.39 -9.88
C MET A 15 1.34 -3.14 -8.58
N THR A 16 1.26 -2.43 -7.46
CA THR A 16 1.45 -3.05 -6.13
C THR A 16 0.39 -4.11 -5.87
N LYS A 17 -0.88 -3.78 -6.11
CA LYS A 17 -1.96 -4.73 -5.88
C LYS A 17 -1.84 -5.94 -6.80
N ARG A 18 -1.51 -5.70 -8.07
CA ARG A 18 -1.33 -6.79 -9.03
C ARG A 18 -0.20 -7.73 -8.60
N PHE A 19 0.90 -7.17 -8.11
CA PHE A 19 2.02 -7.98 -7.62
C PHE A 19 1.59 -8.85 -6.44
N LEU A 20 0.89 -8.26 -5.48
CA LEU A 20 0.45 -9.00 -4.29
C LEU A 20 -0.55 -10.09 -4.68
N ASP A 21 -1.50 -9.77 -5.57
CA ASP A 21 -2.47 -10.77 -6.05
C ASP A 21 -1.78 -11.92 -6.76
N SER A 22 -0.82 -11.62 -7.62
CA SER A 22 -0.10 -12.64 -8.39
C SER A 22 0.74 -13.56 -7.52
N ASN A 23 1.15 -13.08 -6.35
CA ASN A 23 1.96 -13.86 -5.42
C ASN A 23 1.14 -14.42 -4.25
N ASN A 24 -0.18 -14.35 -4.35
CA ASN A 24 -1.10 -14.87 -3.34
C ASN A 24 -0.87 -14.27 -1.95
N VAL A 25 -0.46 -13.02 -1.89
CA VAL A 25 -0.29 -12.31 -0.62
C VAL A 25 -1.61 -11.65 -0.24
N ALA A 26 -2.16 -12.04 0.90
CA ALA A 26 -3.37 -11.41 1.40
C ALA A 26 -3.05 -10.01 1.90
N TYR A 27 -3.91 -9.05 1.55
CA TYR A 27 -3.75 -7.67 2.01
C TYR A 27 -5.12 -7.02 2.15
N ARG A 28 -5.13 -5.93 2.90
CA ARG A 28 -6.30 -5.09 3.07
C ARG A 28 -6.02 -3.79 2.32
N GLU A 29 -6.96 -3.37 1.48
CA GLU A 29 -6.83 -2.11 0.76
C GLU A 29 -7.66 -1.02 1.42
N ILE A 30 -7.05 0.15 1.61
CA ILE A 30 -7.73 1.35 2.06
C ILE A 30 -7.53 2.41 0.98
N ASN A 31 -8.59 2.75 0.26
CA ASN A 31 -8.54 3.78 -0.77
C ASN A 31 -8.75 5.14 -0.12
N LEU A 32 -7.73 5.99 -0.16
CA LEU A 32 -7.73 7.27 0.54
C LEU A 32 -8.71 8.27 -0.08
N ASP A 33 -9.05 8.12 -1.36
CA ASP A 33 -10.04 8.97 -2.00
C ASP A 33 -11.46 8.62 -1.53
N GLU A 34 -11.69 7.35 -1.19
CA GLU A 34 -12.99 6.88 -0.69
C GLU A 34 -13.09 6.96 0.83
N GLN A 35 -11.94 6.93 1.50
CA GLN A 35 -11.86 6.98 2.96
C GLN A 35 -10.87 8.08 3.37
N PRO A 36 -11.23 9.37 3.13
CA PRO A 36 -10.30 10.47 3.40
C PRO A 36 -9.92 10.62 4.88
N GLU A 37 -10.70 10.04 5.77
CA GLU A 37 -10.38 10.05 7.20
C GLU A 37 -9.10 9.29 7.51
N ASP A 38 -8.67 8.39 6.61
CA ASP A 38 -7.43 7.64 6.80
C ASP A 38 -6.18 8.37 6.29
N ILE A 39 -6.35 9.55 5.67
CA ILE A 39 -5.22 10.36 5.21
C ILE A 39 -4.34 10.77 6.38
N ASP A 40 -4.93 11.13 7.50
CA ASP A 40 -4.17 11.54 8.68
C ASP A 40 -3.30 10.39 9.21
N GLN A 41 -3.82 9.17 9.14
CA GLN A 41 -3.07 7.98 9.55
C GLN A 41 -1.80 7.82 8.70
N VAL A 42 -1.93 8.02 7.39
CA VAL A 42 -0.79 7.92 6.48
C VAL A 42 0.24 9.01 6.78
N LYS A 43 -0.22 10.24 7.07
CA LYS A 43 0.67 11.33 7.42
C LYS A 43 1.41 11.06 8.72
N GLU A 44 0.75 10.46 9.69
CA GLU A 44 1.38 10.08 10.96
C GLU A 44 2.46 9.03 10.75
N LEU A 45 2.32 8.18 9.74
CA LEU A 45 3.34 7.20 9.37
C LEU A 45 4.53 7.84 8.66
N GLY A 46 4.44 9.13 8.32
CA GLY A 46 5.52 9.87 7.68
C GLY A 46 5.46 9.90 6.16
N PHE A 47 4.30 9.59 5.57
CA PHE A 47 4.16 9.53 4.12
C PHE A 47 3.10 10.50 3.62
N SER A 48 3.28 10.97 2.38
CA SER A 48 2.35 11.90 1.74
C SER A 48 1.93 11.46 0.34
N ALA A 49 2.42 10.31 -0.14
CA ALA A 49 2.13 9.82 -1.48
C ALA A 49 1.68 8.36 -1.43
N ALA A 50 0.78 7.99 -2.34
CA ALA A 50 0.33 6.61 -2.48
C ALA A 50 1.17 5.89 -3.55
N PRO A 51 1.30 4.57 -3.50
CA PRO A 51 0.78 3.69 -2.45
C PRO A 51 1.65 3.73 -1.20
N VAL A 52 1.03 3.47 -0.04
CA VAL A 52 1.76 3.23 1.20
C VAL A 52 1.44 1.81 1.63
N ILE A 53 2.47 1.04 1.88
CA ILE A 53 2.34 -0.37 2.25
C ILE A 53 2.81 -0.54 3.69
N GLN A 54 1.91 -1.00 4.54
CA GLN A 54 2.21 -1.27 5.94
C GLN A 54 2.21 -2.77 6.17
N THR A 55 3.34 -3.28 6.69
CA THR A 55 3.50 -4.69 7.01
C THR A 55 3.70 -4.83 8.51
N PRO A 56 3.73 -6.05 9.05
CA PRO A 56 4.02 -6.23 10.48
C PRO A 56 5.39 -5.72 10.91
N THR A 57 6.34 -5.57 9.99
CA THR A 57 7.73 -5.23 10.32
C THR A 57 8.19 -3.89 9.77
N GLU A 58 7.51 -3.32 8.78
CA GLU A 58 7.95 -2.04 8.20
C GLU A 58 6.80 -1.34 7.48
N VAL A 59 7.04 -0.09 7.12
CA VAL A 59 6.14 0.68 6.28
C VAL A 59 6.97 1.38 5.21
N PHE A 60 6.47 1.37 3.97
CA PHE A 60 7.18 2.01 2.86
C PHE A 60 6.17 2.54 1.84
N SER A 61 6.64 3.39 0.92
CA SER A 61 5.77 3.95 -0.12
C SER A 61 6.34 3.67 -1.51
N GLY A 62 5.46 3.76 -2.51
CA GLY A 62 5.80 3.50 -3.90
C GLY A 62 5.78 2.02 -4.23
N PHE A 63 5.88 1.72 -5.53
CA PHE A 63 5.96 0.34 -5.98
C PHE A 63 7.40 -0.14 -5.85
N GLN A 64 7.63 -1.03 -4.88
CA GLN A 64 8.96 -1.57 -4.58
C GLN A 64 8.92 -3.09 -4.62
N PRO A 65 9.09 -3.67 -5.82
CA PRO A 65 8.98 -5.13 -5.97
C PRO A 65 9.97 -5.91 -5.11
N GLY A 66 11.16 -5.36 -4.87
CA GLY A 66 12.14 -6.01 -4.01
C GLY A 66 11.63 -6.20 -2.58
N LYS A 67 10.94 -5.19 -2.05
CA LYS A 67 10.33 -5.29 -0.72
C LYS A 67 9.08 -6.15 -0.73
N LEU A 68 8.28 -6.05 -1.79
CA LEU A 68 7.05 -6.83 -1.92
C LEU A 68 7.34 -8.33 -2.01
N LYS A 69 8.43 -8.71 -2.65
CA LYS A 69 8.84 -10.12 -2.74
C LYS A 69 9.04 -10.76 -1.38
N GLN A 70 9.45 -9.98 -0.39
CA GLN A 70 9.67 -10.51 0.95
C GLN A 70 8.37 -10.89 1.65
N LEU A 71 7.24 -10.44 1.13
CA LEU A 71 5.91 -10.75 1.66
C LEU A 71 5.32 -12.03 1.06
N ALA A 72 5.90 -12.50 -0.03
CA ALA A 72 5.38 -13.68 -0.74
C ALA A 72 5.83 -14.97 -0.08
#